data_21a249f4a072163b380c63bd7d28633c
#
_entry.id   21a249f4a072163b380c63bd7d28633c
#
_cell.length_a   1.000
_cell.length_b   1.000
_cell.length_c   1.000
_cell.angle_alpha   90.00
_cell.angle_beta   90.00
_cell.angle_gamma   90.00
#
_symmetry.space_group_name_H-M   'P 1'
#
loop_
_entity.id
_entity.type
_entity.pdbx_description
1 polymer ?
#
loop_
_entity_poly.entity_id
_entity_poly.type
_entity_poly.pdbx_seq_one_letter_code
_entity_poly.pdbx_strand_id
1 'polypeptide(L)'
;MANLTNATSGDAEFKAKVKFDPEEDCCSSTSRLGFDPQTIPPPLGSLTIEECPKKKVLLLKTILERDLVAADIKWSLFVAASHSYRYDSCLRPYPPMYVRNECKDIEALREAIQTIPPLSIIIRQLDEPDVYENNSAAVNLLYWVLVRLRDPQIKSVNKECYDSVLKRVPSEMAVAPPNLIFQVASTKQSLFEERWRTASQGHTTLYAYHGSRLENFHSIIHHGLQQNMCKRSLYGTGIYFSSELGVSLPYSPVGYGWGGSMHGSQLSCIALCELINHPDVKRGDSEDTARNTVIDAMSGKVPNKYYLVVNSDLVRIRYLLVYSQEFSSSRHKEGRGLVAWFRRHKLLTFVLGYVVLLASVGLTHNKYVEKYCRLFIQKVGFQ
;
A
#
# COMPACT_ATOMS: atom_id res chain seq x y z
N MET A 1 -45.04 -31.58 18.08
CA MET A 1 -45.64 -30.56 17.24
C MET A 1 -44.93 -29.24 17.48
N ALA A 2 -44.14 -28.86 16.51
CA ALA A 2 -43.91 -27.54 15.90
C ALA A 2 -43.47 -26.44 16.88
N ASN A 3 -42.37 -25.73 16.62
CA ASN A 3 -41.94 -25.04 15.41
C ASN A 3 -40.45 -24.69 15.47
N LEU A 4 -39.75 -25.11 14.45
CA LEU A 4 -38.60 -24.41 13.89
C LEU A 4 -39.10 -23.13 13.21
N THR A 5 -38.51 -21.98 13.43
CA THR A 5 -38.22 -20.98 12.38
C THR A 5 -37.46 -19.78 12.98
N ASN A 6 -36.49 -19.33 12.19
CA ASN A 6 -35.91 -18.00 12.08
C ASN A 6 -34.59 -17.69 12.78
N ALA A 7 -33.54 -18.14 12.11
CA ALA A 7 -32.23 -17.51 12.20
C ALA A 7 -31.66 -17.39 10.77
N THR A 8 -32.13 -16.41 9.99
CA THR A 8 -31.48 -15.97 8.73
C THR A 8 -32.11 -14.66 8.25
N SER A 9 -31.76 -13.54 8.85
CA SER A 9 -32.07 -12.24 8.23
C SER A 9 -31.16 -11.08 8.65
N GLY A 10 -30.20 -11.32 9.55
CA GLY A 10 -29.31 -10.26 10.02
C GLY A 10 -28.16 -9.90 9.08
N ASP A 11 -27.62 -10.89 8.38
CA ASP A 11 -26.35 -10.70 7.63
C ASP A 11 -26.52 -10.10 6.22
N ALA A 12 -27.71 -10.22 5.64
CA ALA A 12 -27.98 -9.67 4.30
C ALA A 12 -28.31 -8.17 4.32
N GLU A 13 -28.93 -7.70 5.39
CA GLU A 13 -29.35 -6.30 5.54
C GLU A 13 -28.17 -5.38 5.91
N PHE A 14 -27.14 -5.94 6.55
CA PHE A 14 -25.91 -5.20 6.91
C PHE A 14 -25.04 -4.87 5.69
N LYS A 15 -25.04 -5.71 4.64
CA LYS A 15 -24.30 -5.46 3.39
C LYS A 15 -24.91 -4.34 2.53
N ALA A 16 -26.18 -4.03 2.71
CA ALA A 16 -26.89 -3.04 1.87
C ALA A 16 -26.81 -1.60 2.39
N LYS A 17 -26.43 -1.37 3.66
CA LYS A 17 -26.40 -0.03 4.28
C LYS A 17 -25.04 0.63 4.33
N VAL A 18 -23.96 -0.08 4.07
CA VAL A 18 -22.63 0.52 4.00
C VAL A 18 -22.29 0.79 2.54
N LYS A 19 -22.92 1.79 1.92
CA LYS A 19 -22.32 2.50 0.80
C LYS A 19 -21.12 3.28 1.36
N PHE A 20 -19.98 2.65 1.35
CA PHE A 20 -18.73 3.30 1.66
C PHE A 20 -18.33 4.12 0.44
N ASP A 21 -18.30 5.43 0.59
CA ASP A 21 -17.73 6.32 -0.40
C ASP A 21 -16.19 6.17 -0.32
N PRO A 22 -15.52 5.60 -1.33
CA PRO A 22 -14.08 5.36 -1.28
C PRO A 22 -13.24 6.64 -1.22
N GLU A 23 -13.87 7.83 -1.30
CA GLU A 23 -13.20 9.13 -1.20
C GLU A 23 -13.05 9.64 0.25
N GLU A 24 -13.68 9.02 1.25
CA GLU A 24 -13.52 9.43 2.65
C GLU A 24 -12.33 8.75 3.32
N ASP A 25 -11.17 9.24 3.01
CA ASP A 25 -9.92 8.82 3.65
C ASP A 25 -9.78 9.31 5.09
N CYS A 26 -9.24 8.44 5.94
CA CYS A 26 -8.90 8.70 7.36
C CYS A 26 -7.88 9.85 7.58
N CYS A 27 -7.46 10.59 6.56
CA CYS A 27 -6.32 11.52 6.62
C CYS A 27 -6.57 12.93 6.06
N SER A 28 -7.79 13.42 5.91
CA SER A 28 -7.99 14.77 5.40
C SER A 28 -8.78 15.66 6.37
N SER A 29 -8.09 16.43 7.16
CA SER A 29 -8.58 17.73 7.63
C SER A 29 -7.42 18.59 8.11
N THR A 30 -7.07 19.58 7.32
CA THR A 30 -6.41 20.80 7.78
C THR A 30 -7.42 21.63 8.57
N SER A 31 -7.64 21.32 9.82
CA SER A 31 -8.17 22.28 10.78
C SER A 31 -7.00 22.76 11.63
N ARG A 32 -6.80 24.08 11.62
CA ARG A 32 -5.86 24.84 12.45
C ARG A 32 -6.12 24.55 13.93
N LEU A 33 -5.58 23.47 14.45
CA LEU A 33 -5.39 23.24 15.89
C LEU A 33 -3.90 23.06 16.07
N GLY A 34 -3.33 23.97 16.89
CA GLY A 34 -1.92 24.17 17.11
C GLY A 34 -1.13 22.87 17.23
N PHE A 35 -0.43 22.58 16.18
CA PHE A 35 0.63 21.57 16.20
C PHE A 35 1.78 22.25 16.95
N ASP A 36 2.02 21.82 18.19
CA ASP A 36 3.21 22.26 18.92
C ASP A 36 4.45 21.73 18.19
N PRO A 37 5.28 22.59 17.59
CA PRO A 37 6.49 22.15 16.90
C PRO A 37 7.49 21.44 17.80
N GLN A 38 7.27 21.47 19.12
CA GLN A 38 8.15 20.86 20.11
C GLN A 38 7.91 19.36 20.35
N THR A 39 6.82 18.76 19.80
CA THR A 39 6.56 17.31 19.90
C THR A 39 7.14 16.49 18.74
N ILE A 40 7.75 17.10 17.76
CA ILE A 40 8.58 16.38 16.77
C ILE A 40 9.91 16.14 17.49
N PRO A 41 10.34 14.87 17.68
CA PRO A 41 11.71 14.61 18.13
C PRO A 41 12.63 15.36 17.15
N PRO A 42 13.61 16.13 17.65
CA PRO A 42 14.48 16.90 16.78
C PRO A 42 15.05 15.94 15.73
N PRO A 43 15.13 16.35 14.45
CA PRO A 43 15.78 15.55 13.43
C PRO A 43 17.13 15.16 14.00
N LEU A 44 17.43 13.87 14.06
CA LEU A 44 18.57 13.27 14.71
C LEU A 44 19.81 14.10 14.43
N GLY A 45 20.20 14.89 15.45
CA GLY A 45 21.36 15.73 15.54
C GLY A 45 21.68 16.57 14.30
N SER A 46 21.58 17.87 14.43
CA SER A 46 22.25 18.87 13.60
C SER A 46 23.79 18.72 13.74
N LEU A 47 24.31 17.55 13.47
CA LEU A 47 25.66 17.34 13.08
C LEU A 47 25.67 17.37 11.56
N THR A 48 25.74 18.57 11.02
CA THR A 48 26.22 18.87 9.68
C THR A 48 27.70 18.54 9.59
N ILE A 49 28.04 17.28 9.77
CA ILE A 49 29.21 16.72 9.13
C ILE A 49 28.72 16.48 7.71
N GLU A 50 29.06 17.40 6.80
CA GLU A 50 28.95 17.15 5.36
C GLU A 50 29.70 15.85 5.11
N GLU A 51 28.94 14.75 5.01
CA GLU A 51 29.58 13.47 4.73
C GLU A 51 30.20 13.55 3.35
N CYS A 52 31.50 13.24 3.30
CA CYS A 52 32.29 13.21 2.07
C CYS A 52 31.49 12.46 0.96
N PRO A 53 31.42 12.97 -0.28
CA PRO A 53 30.73 12.33 -1.40
C PRO A 53 31.02 10.83 -1.55
N LYS A 54 32.28 10.42 -1.43
CA LYS A 54 32.71 9.02 -1.50
C LYS A 54 32.07 8.16 -0.41
N LYS A 55 31.91 8.70 0.81
CA LYS A 55 31.25 7.99 1.91
C LYS A 55 29.75 7.83 1.66
N LYS A 56 29.07 8.85 1.10
CA LYS A 56 27.66 8.76 0.72
C LYS A 56 27.42 7.66 -0.31
N VAL A 57 28.25 7.63 -1.37
CA VAL A 57 28.20 6.61 -2.42
C VAL A 57 28.41 5.22 -1.83
N LEU A 58 29.44 5.03 -1.00
CA LEU A 58 29.74 3.74 -0.36
C LEU A 58 28.59 3.24 0.53
N LEU A 59 28.03 4.11 1.37
CA LEU A 59 26.93 3.74 2.26
C LEU A 59 25.65 3.44 1.48
N LEU A 60 25.34 4.22 0.45
CA LEU A 60 24.20 3.97 -0.42
C LEU A 60 24.35 2.61 -1.11
N LYS A 61 25.51 2.34 -1.70
CA LYS A 61 25.82 1.05 -2.33
C LYS A 61 25.62 -0.11 -1.34
N THR A 62 26.19 0.00 -0.14
CA THR A 62 26.08 -1.02 0.91
C THR A 62 24.61 -1.32 1.28
N ILE A 63 23.75 -0.31 1.35
CA ILE A 63 22.31 -0.49 1.65
C ILE A 63 21.61 -1.21 0.48
N LEU A 64 21.88 -0.79 -0.75
CA LEU A 64 21.26 -1.36 -1.95
C LEU A 64 21.70 -2.83 -2.16
N GLU A 65 22.97 -3.14 -1.98
CA GLU A 65 23.50 -4.52 -2.10
C GLU A 65 22.96 -5.44 -1.00
N ARG A 66 22.75 -4.90 0.21
CA ARG A 66 22.25 -5.70 1.34
C ARG A 66 20.81 -6.16 1.15
N ASP A 67 19.91 -5.28 0.70
CA ASP A 67 18.50 -5.60 0.51
C ASP A 67 17.84 -4.64 -0.50
N LEU A 68 18.06 -4.92 -1.79
CA LEU A 68 17.53 -4.13 -2.89
C LEU A 68 15.99 -4.13 -2.89
N VAL A 69 15.39 -5.26 -2.49
CA VAL A 69 13.93 -5.44 -2.46
C VAL A 69 13.29 -4.49 -1.45
N ALA A 70 13.86 -4.39 -0.24
CA ALA A 70 13.40 -3.47 0.78
C ALA A 70 13.72 -2.00 0.46
N ALA A 71 14.87 -1.74 -0.17
CA ALA A 71 15.22 -0.39 -0.62
C ALA A 71 14.24 0.12 -1.68
N ASP A 72 13.87 -0.74 -2.64
CA ASP A 72 12.93 -0.41 -3.71
C ASP A 72 11.53 -0.09 -3.16
N ILE A 73 10.99 -0.90 -2.25
CA ILE A 73 9.70 -0.59 -1.64
C ILE A 73 9.73 0.70 -0.81
N LYS A 74 10.79 0.92 -0.02
CA LYS A 74 10.94 2.15 0.76
C LYS A 74 10.96 3.38 -0.14
N TRP A 75 11.69 3.29 -1.26
CA TRP A 75 11.73 4.33 -2.27
C TRP A 75 10.37 4.52 -2.95
N SER A 76 9.68 3.45 -3.31
CA SER A 76 8.35 3.50 -3.93
C SER A 76 7.30 4.17 -3.03
N LEU A 77 7.34 3.92 -1.71
CA LEU A 77 6.46 4.61 -0.74
C LEU A 77 6.76 6.11 -0.64
N PHE A 78 8.05 6.49 -0.68
CA PHE A 78 8.46 7.89 -0.72
C PHE A 78 7.95 8.59 -2.00
N VAL A 79 8.11 7.95 -3.16
CA VAL A 79 7.64 8.46 -4.45
C VAL A 79 6.12 8.59 -4.46
N ALA A 80 5.38 7.59 -3.96
CA ALA A 80 3.93 7.67 -3.84
C ALA A 80 3.49 8.89 -3.02
N ALA A 81 4.16 9.14 -1.90
CA ALA A 81 3.88 10.31 -1.05
C ALA A 81 4.19 11.64 -1.75
N SER A 82 5.30 11.72 -2.53
CA SER A 82 5.70 12.93 -3.26
C SER A 82 4.73 13.30 -4.38
N HIS A 83 4.10 12.32 -5.01
CA HIS A 83 3.12 12.52 -6.07
C HIS A 83 1.70 12.79 -5.56
N SER A 84 1.43 12.59 -4.26
CA SER A 84 0.13 12.89 -3.68
C SER A 84 -0.15 14.40 -3.72
N TYR A 85 -1.41 14.78 -3.99
CA TYR A 85 -1.86 16.17 -3.80
C TYR A 85 -1.82 16.59 -2.33
N ARG A 86 -1.80 15.60 -1.40
CA ARG A 86 -1.67 15.82 0.04
C ARG A 86 -0.22 15.63 0.53
N TYR A 87 0.78 15.90 -0.31
CA TYR A 87 2.19 15.68 0.03
C TYR A 87 2.59 16.33 1.36
N ASP A 88 1.97 17.42 1.76
CA ASP A 88 2.24 18.07 3.05
C ASP A 88 1.97 17.18 4.26
N SER A 89 0.99 16.30 4.18
CA SER A 89 0.67 15.32 5.23
C SER A 89 1.31 13.96 5.00
N CYS A 90 1.42 13.53 3.74
CA CYS A 90 1.89 12.19 3.38
C CYS A 90 3.42 12.08 3.30
N LEU A 91 4.10 13.15 2.85
CA LEU A 91 5.54 13.20 2.69
C LEU A 91 6.22 13.77 3.95
N ARG A 92 6.15 13.00 5.02
CA ARG A 92 6.81 13.29 6.30
C ARG A 92 7.64 12.08 6.73
N PRO A 93 8.95 12.25 6.96
CA PRO A 93 9.75 13.48 6.84
C PRO A 93 9.91 13.93 5.39
N TYR A 94 10.11 15.25 5.21
CA TYR A 94 10.36 15.89 3.91
C TYR A 94 11.86 16.10 3.70
N PRO A 95 12.43 15.90 2.49
CA PRO A 95 13.85 16.07 2.24
C PRO A 95 14.28 17.53 2.34
N PRO A 96 15.19 17.88 3.27
CA PRO A 96 15.53 19.29 3.57
C PRO A 96 16.21 20.02 2.42
N MET A 97 16.88 19.28 1.50
CA MET A 97 17.52 19.88 0.33
C MET A 97 16.52 20.47 -0.69
N TYR A 98 15.23 20.17 -0.55
CA TYR A 98 14.14 20.74 -1.35
C TYR A 98 13.26 21.72 -0.55
N VAL A 99 13.81 22.30 0.54
CA VAL A 99 13.17 23.39 1.27
C VAL A 99 13.93 24.68 0.95
N ARG A 100 13.22 25.69 0.40
CA ARG A 100 13.77 27.01 0.08
C ARG A 100 12.93 28.07 0.76
N ASN A 101 13.57 28.96 1.52
CA ASN A 101 12.86 30.02 2.24
C ASN A 101 11.67 29.52 3.05
N GLU A 102 11.86 28.42 3.80
CA GLU A 102 10.84 27.72 4.61
C GLU A 102 9.70 27.11 3.80
N CYS A 103 9.70 27.21 2.49
CA CYS A 103 8.72 26.61 1.59
C CYS A 103 9.24 25.32 0.98
N LYS A 104 8.38 24.33 0.86
CA LYS A 104 8.67 23.04 0.20
C LYS A 104 8.63 23.20 -1.31
N ASP A 105 9.74 22.94 -1.98
CA ASP A 105 9.83 22.92 -3.45
C ASP A 105 9.51 21.50 -3.96
N ILE A 106 8.21 21.20 -4.02
CA ILE A 106 7.74 19.87 -4.41
C ILE A 106 7.98 19.58 -5.90
N GLU A 107 7.95 20.60 -6.75
CA GLU A 107 8.17 20.41 -8.18
C GLU A 107 9.63 20.05 -8.46
N ALA A 108 10.60 20.76 -7.87
CA ALA A 108 12.01 20.40 -7.99
C ALA A 108 12.30 18.98 -7.44
N LEU A 109 11.60 18.57 -6.37
CA LEU A 109 11.70 17.21 -5.86
C LEU A 109 11.17 16.17 -6.86
N ARG A 110 10.01 16.42 -7.49
CA ARG A 110 9.40 15.54 -8.50
C ARG A 110 10.27 15.43 -9.74
N GLU A 111 10.83 16.52 -10.20
CA GLU A 111 11.80 16.53 -11.31
C GLU A 111 13.02 15.67 -10.98
N ALA A 112 13.60 15.82 -9.79
CA ALA A 112 14.73 14.99 -9.35
C ALA A 112 14.38 13.50 -9.29
N ILE A 113 13.17 13.14 -8.81
CA ILE A 113 12.69 11.75 -8.78
C ILE A 113 12.62 11.15 -10.18
N GLN A 114 12.18 11.94 -11.17
CA GLN A 114 12.03 11.47 -12.56
C GLN A 114 13.37 11.13 -13.22
N THR A 115 14.47 11.75 -12.79
CA THR A 115 15.81 11.47 -13.32
C THR A 115 16.42 10.19 -12.79
N ILE A 116 15.86 9.58 -11.72
CA ILE A 116 16.43 8.42 -11.06
C ILE A 116 16.05 7.14 -11.82
N PRO A 117 17.03 6.42 -12.39
CA PRO A 117 16.78 5.14 -13.05
C PRO A 117 16.50 4.03 -12.02
N PRO A 118 16.02 2.85 -12.45
CA PRO A 118 15.83 1.69 -11.57
C PRO A 118 17.00 1.44 -10.64
N LEU A 119 16.74 1.12 -9.36
CA LEU A 119 17.79 0.97 -8.34
C LEU A 119 18.83 -0.11 -8.70
N SER A 120 18.44 -1.11 -9.48
CA SER A 120 19.35 -2.12 -10.03
C SER A 120 20.39 -1.54 -11.02
N ILE A 121 20.04 -0.45 -11.69
CA ILE A 121 20.95 0.30 -12.57
C ILE A 121 21.85 1.20 -11.70
N ILE A 122 21.29 1.87 -10.70
CA ILE A 122 22.02 2.72 -9.76
C ILE A 122 23.17 1.94 -9.10
N ILE A 123 22.95 0.71 -8.63
CA ILE A 123 24.01 -0.10 -8.00
C ILE A 123 25.23 -0.20 -8.91
N ARG A 124 25.04 -0.42 -10.22
CA ARG A 124 26.14 -0.52 -11.18
C ARG A 124 26.82 0.82 -11.42
N GLN A 125 26.04 1.90 -11.49
CA GLN A 125 26.58 3.25 -11.67
C GLN A 125 27.38 3.74 -10.46
N LEU A 126 27.03 3.28 -9.24
CA LEU A 126 27.78 3.64 -8.01
C LEU A 126 29.24 3.12 -7.99
N ASP A 127 29.63 2.26 -8.93
CA ASP A 127 31.03 1.83 -9.13
C ASP A 127 31.84 2.78 -10.01
N GLU A 128 31.17 3.71 -10.73
CA GLU A 128 31.84 4.65 -11.59
C GLU A 128 32.58 5.73 -10.76
N PRO A 129 33.83 6.10 -11.12
CA PRO A 129 34.63 7.04 -10.33
C PRO A 129 33.96 8.40 -10.14
N ASP A 130 33.26 8.90 -11.16
CA ASP A 130 32.71 10.26 -11.23
C ASP A 130 31.18 10.26 -11.05
N VAL A 131 30.61 9.19 -10.46
CA VAL A 131 29.14 9.04 -10.30
C VAL A 131 28.53 10.18 -9.52
N TYR A 132 29.22 10.65 -8.47
CA TYR A 132 28.70 11.73 -7.64
C TYR A 132 28.68 13.06 -8.37
N GLU A 133 29.74 13.39 -9.11
CA GLU A 133 29.83 14.62 -9.91
C GLU A 133 28.75 14.68 -10.98
N ASN A 134 28.49 13.55 -11.64
CA ASN A 134 27.50 13.44 -12.71
C ASN A 134 26.05 13.38 -12.20
N ASN A 135 25.81 12.82 -11.01
CA ASN A 135 24.48 12.51 -10.49
C ASN A 135 24.26 12.93 -9.03
N SER A 136 24.87 14.02 -8.59
CA SER A 136 24.87 14.45 -7.18
C SER A 136 23.45 14.62 -6.59
N ALA A 137 22.51 15.16 -7.35
CA ALA A 137 21.12 15.34 -6.90
C ALA A 137 20.43 14.00 -6.61
N ALA A 138 20.55 13.05 -7.53
CA ALA A 138 19.99 11.70 -7.39
C ALA A 138 20.64 10.93 -6.24
N VAL A 139 21.98 10.95 -6.16
CA VAL A 139 22.72 10.29 -5.07
C VAL A 139 22.37 10.87 -3.71
N ASN A 140 22.30 12.20 -3.58
CA ASN A 140 21.95 12.85 -2.32
C ASN A 140 20.50 12.54 -1.89
N LEU A 141 19.57 12.53 -2.82
CA LEU A 141 18.16 12.21 -2.52
C LEU A 141 18.00 10.74 -2.11
N LEU A 142 18.57 9.80 -2.87
CA LEU A 142 18.57 8.37 -2.53
C LEU A 142 19.29 8.12 -1.20
N TYR A 143 20.44 8.75 -0.98
CA TYR A 143 21.17 8.67 0.27
C TYR A 143 20.31 9.15 1.44
N TRP A 144 19.60 10.26 1.29
CA TRP A 144 18.75 10.79 2.35
C TRP A 144 17.61 9.81 2.67
N VAL A 145 16.87 9.31 1.66
CA VAL A 145 15.73 8.40 1.88
C VAL A 145 16.17 7.04 2.40
N LEU A 146 17.21 6.44 1.83
CA LEU A 146 17.57 5.05 2.10
C LEU A 146 18.54 4.89 3.25
N VAL A 147 19.45 5.87 3.46
CA VAL A 147 20.53 5.80 4.46
C VAL A 147 20.25 6.69 5.67
N ARG A 148 19.89 7.96 5.47
CA ARG A 148 19.66 8.91 6.59
C ARG A 148 18.36 8.60 7.33
N LEU A 149 17.28 8.29 6.62
CA LEU A 149 16.01 7.85 7.19
C LEU A 149 16.06 6.35 7.56
N ARG A 150 17.05 5.94 8.35
CA ARG A 150 17.31 4.53 8.69
C ARG A 150 16.42 3.97 9.80
N ASP A 151 15.68 4.81 10.51
CA ASP A 151 14.76 4.39 11.58
C ASP A 151 13.33 4.82 11.20
N PRO A 152 12.41 3.84 11.03
CA PRO A 152 12.62 2.40 11.13
C PRO A 152 13.37 1.81 9.91
N GLN A 153 14.02 0.67 10.13
CA GLN A 153 14.56 -0.16 9.06
C GLN A 153 13.44 -1.00 8.45
N ILE A 154 13.43 -1.08 7.13
CA ILE A 154 12.59 -2.02 6.39
C ILE A 154 13.49 -3.14 5.89
N LYS A 155 13.06 -4.40 6.09
CA LYS A 155 13.79 -5.60 5.67
C LYS A 155 12.84 -6.54 4.95
N SER A 156 13.27 -7.11 3.84
CA SER A 156 12.51 -8.15 3.16
C SER A 156 12.42 -9.42 4.02
N VAL A 157 11.24 -10.04 4.02
CA VAL A 157 11.01 -11.33 4.68
C VAL A 157 11.09 -12.43 3.65
N ASN A 158 11.75 -13.54 3.98
CA ASN A 158 11.80 -14.71 3.10
C ASN A 158 10.41 -15.32 2.91
N LYS A 159 10.09 -15.77 1.71
CA LYS A 159 8.76 -16.34 1.38
C LYS A 159 8.37 -17.51 2.29
N GLU A 160 9.34 -18.31 2.71
CA GLU A 160 9.16 -19.43 3.64
C GLU A 160 8.61 -18.98 5.02
N CYS A 161 8.88 -17.73 5.39
CA CYS A 161 8.43 -17.15 6.66
C CYS A 161 7.05 -16.46 6.56
N TYR A 162 6.46 -16.33 5.36
CA TYR A 162 5.19 -15.60 5.16
C TYR A 162 4.06 -16.20 5.99
N ASP A 163 3.92 -17.51 5.99
CA ASP A 163 2.89 -18.21 6.76
C ASP A 163 3.04 -17.95 8.26
N SER A 164 4.27 -17.89 8.77
CA SER A 164 4.53 -17.62 10.19
C SER A 164 4.14 -16.19 10.58
N VAL A 165 4.29 -15.24 9.65
CA VAL A 165 3.87 -13.84 9.85
C VAL A 165 2.35 -13.73 9.81
N LEU A 166 1.70 -14.35 8.82
CA LEU A 166 0.24 -14.29 8.65
C LEU A 166 -0.51 -15.02 9.76
N LYS A 167 0.03 -16.12 10.27
CA LYS A 167 -0.54 -16.88 11.42
C LYS A 167 -0.54 -16.10 12.74
N ARG A 168 0.14 -14.96 12.82
CA ARG A 168 0.06 -14.08 14.02
C ARG A 168 -1.34 -13.50 14.23
N VAL A 169 -2.12 -13.41 13.15
CA VAL A 169 -3.54 -13.04 13.21
C VAL A 169 -4.34 -14.20 12.65
N PRO A 170 -4.99 -14.99 13.49
CA PRO A 170 -5.91 -16.03 13.03
C PRO A 170 -7.05 -15.35 12.25
N SER A 171 -7.13 -15.60 10.95
CA SER A 171 -8.15 -15.07 10.07
C SER A 171 -9.08 -16.20 9.61
N GLU A 172 -10.38 -15.95 9.65
CA GLU A 172 -11.40 -16.89 9.15
C GLU A 172 -11.67 -16.68 7.66
N MET A 173 -11.35 -15.49 7.15
CA MET A 173 -11.59 -15.15 5.75
C MET A 173 -10.42 -15.57 4.87
N ALA A 174 -10.68 -16.38 3.87
CA ALA A 174 -9.70 -16.71 2.83
C ALA A 174 -9.46 -15.49 1.93
N VAL A 175 -8.24 -14.99 1.94
CA VAL A 175 -7.79 -13.84 1.14
C VAL A 175 -6.53 -14.24 0.38
N ALA A 176 -6.34 -13.66 -0.82
CA ALA A 176 -5.11 -13.87 -1.55
C ALA A 176 -3.89 -13.42 -0.70
N PRO A 177 -2.84 -14.25 -0.63
CA PRO A 177 -1.64 -13.88 0.13
C PRO A 177 -0.94 -12.68 -0.51
N PRO A 178 -0.23 -11.86 0.29
CA PRO A 178 0.56 -10.76 -0.22
C PRO A 178 1.70 -11.27 -1.12
N ASN A 179 2.08 -10.46 -2.10
CA ASN A 179 3.21 -10.77 -2.99
C ASN A 179 4.54 -10.66 -2.24
N LEU A 180 4.63 -9.66 -1.35
CA LEU A 180 5.83 -9.35 -0.56
C LEU A 180 5.43 -9.03 0.88
N ILE A 181 6.28 -9.43 1.81
CA ILE A 181 6.20 -9.04 3.22
C ILE A 181 7.52 -8.39 3.63
N PHE A 182 7.43 -7.27 4.31
CA PHE A 182 8.57 -6.55 4.87
C PHE A 182 8.43 -6.44 6.37
N GLN A 183 9.51 -6.67 7.09
CA GLN A 183 9.60 -6.38 8.52
C GLN A 183 9.94 -4.91 8.71
N VAL A 184 9.25 -4.25 9.64
CA VAL A 184 9.53 -2.88 10.09
C VAL A 184 10.15 -2.98 11.48
N ALA A 185 11.40 -2.54 11.62
CA ALA A 185 12.16 -2.64 12.85
C ALA A 185 12.72 -1.27 13.24
N SER A 186 12.26 -0.75 14.36
CA SER A 186 12.85 0.45 14.97
C SER A 186 14.07 0.11 15.81
N THR A 187 14.96 1.08 15.96
CA THR A 187 16.12 0.93 16.86
C THR A 187 15.65 0.88 18.31
N LYS A 188 16.36 0.12 19.16
CA LYS A 188 16.02 0.01 20.59
C LYS A 188 16.07 1.35 21.34
N GLN A 189 16.81 2.31 20.82
CA GLN A 189 16.96 3.67 21.36
C GLN A 189 15.93 4.66 20.81
N SER A 190 15.03 4.21 19.91
CA SER A 190 13.94 5.06 19.42
C SER A 190 13.00 5.42 20.57
N LEU A 191 12.64 6.70 20.69
CA LEU A 191 11.66 7.16 21.67
C LEU A 191 10.32 6.43 21.53
N PHE A 192 9.94 6.07 20.31
CA PHE A 192 8.73 5.29 20.05
C PHE A 192 8.83 3.88 20.66
N GLU A 193 9.99 3.22 20.54
CA GLU A 193 10.19 1.88 21.08
C GLU A 193 10.30 1.90 22.60
N GLU A 194 10.83 2.97 23.18
CA GLU A 194 10.87 3.19 24.62
C GLU A 194 9.47 3.38 25.21
N ARG A 195 8.65 4.26 24.62
CA ARG A 195 7.25 4.46 25.01
C ARG A 195 6.45 3.16 24.92
N TRP A 196 6.62 2.43 23.82
CA TRP A 196 5.99 1.12 23.65
C TRP A 196 6.39 0.15 24.76
N ARG A 197 7.67 0.04 25.04
CA ARG A 197 8.19 -0.86 26.09
C ARG A 197 7.60 -0.51 27.45
N THR A 198 7.50 0.77 27.75
CA THR A 198 6.88 1.24 29.00
C THR A 198 5.38 0.92 29.04
N ALA A 199 4.66 1.21 27.96
CA ALA A 199 3.22 0.95 27.87
C ALA A 199 2.86 -0.55 27.84
N SER A 200 3.76 -1.41 27.35
CA SER A 200 3.53 -2.86 27.28
C SER A 200 3.79 -3.62 28.56
N GLN A 201 4.35 -2.95 29.60
CA GLN A 201 4.62 -3.62 30.89
C GLN A 201 3.33 -4.11 31.52
N GLY A 202 3.29 -5.41 31.83
CA GLY A 202 2.12 -6.05 32.47
C GLY A 202 0.93 -6.33 31.53
N HIS A 203 1.06 -6.04 30.24
CA HIS A 203 0.03 -6.30 29.25
C HIS A 203 0.47 -7.34 28.21
N THR A 204 -0.45 -8.16 27.75
CA THR A 204 -0.26 -9.02 26.56
C THR A 204 -0.37 -8.17 25.30
N THR A 205 0.12 -8.70 24.18
CA THR A 205 -0.03 -8.06 22.87
C THR A 205 -0.86 -8.93 21.93
N LEU A 206 -1.44 -8.30 20.93
CA LEU A 206 -2.17 -8.94 19.83
C LEU A 206 -1.75 -8.31 18.51
N TYR A 207 -2.03 -9.00 17.42
CA TYR A 207 -1.76 -8.48 16.08
C TYR A 207 -3.06 -8.15 15.36
N ALA A 208 -3.06 -7.08 14.57
CA ALA A 208 -4.19 -6.68 13.75
C ALA A 208 -3.74 -5.93 12.49
N TYR A 209 -4.59 -5.93 11.48
CA TYR A 209 -4.34 -5.28 10.19
C TYR A 209 -4.87 -3.85 10.17
N HIS A 210 -4.11 -2.96 9.54
CA HIS A 210 -4.54 -1.59 9.24
C HIS A 210 -4.34 -1.30 7.76
N GLY A 211 -5.43 -0.94 7.07
CA GLY A 211 -5.42 -0.51 5.68
C GLY A 211 -5.30 1.00 5.58
N SER A 212 -4.51 1.47 4.61
CA SER A 212 -4.42 2.89 4.25
C SER A 212 -3.96 3.03 2.79
N ARG A 213 -4.16 4.21 2.20
CA ARG A 213 -3.68 4.50 0.84
C ARG A 213 -2.15 4.45 0.78
N LEU A 214 -1.61 4.06 -0.36
CA LEU A 214 -0.18 3.83 -0.55
C LEU A 214 0.67 5.06 -0.17
N GLU A 215 0.23 6.25 -0.56
CA GLU A 215 0.94 7.52 -0.30
C GLU A 215 1.07 7.86 1.19
N ASN A 216 0.22 7.31 2.05
CA ASN A 216 0.30 7.57 3.50
C ASN A 216 1.44 6.80 4.17
N PHE A 217 1.88 5.69 3.58
CA PHE A 217 2.81 4.78 4.24
C PHE A 217 4.19 5.35 4.50
N HIS A 218 4.66 6.31 3.67
CA HIS A 218 5.91 7.01 3.99
C HIS A 218 5.83 7.72 5.36
N SER A 219 4.75 8.48 5.61
CA SER A 219 4.54 9.12 6.92
C SER A 219 4.25 8.10 8.03
N ILE A 220 3.43 7.09 7.74
CA ILE A 220 3.03 6.07 8.70
C ILE A 220 4.22 5.29 9.25
N ILE A 221 5.19 4.89 8.41
CA ILE A 221 6.36 4.14 8.88
C ILE A 221 7.31 4.97 9.73
N HIS A 222 7.41 6.28 9.48
CA HIS A 222 8.33 7.16 10.21
C HIS A 222 7.74 7.78 11.47
N HIS A 223 6.43 8.04 11.50
CA HIS A 223 5.76 8.70 12.61
C HIS A 223 4.76 7.81 13.35
N GLY A 224 4.56 6.59 12.86
CA GLY A 224 3.50 5.70 13.36
C GLY A 224 2.11 6.14 12.91
N LEU A 225 1.12 5.37 13.31
CA LEU A 225 -0.28 5.69 13.10
C LEU A 225 -0.71 6.76 14.12
N GLN A 226 -1.28 7.85 13.63
CA GLN A 226 -1.65 9.02 14.44
C GLN A 226 -3.16 9.16 14.51
N GLN A 227 -3.72 9.17 15.71
CA GLN A 227 -5.18 9.32 15.92
C GLN A 227 -5.72 10.63 15.35
N ASN A 228 -4.98 11.73 15.48
CA ASN A 228 -5.37 13.07 15.01
C ASN A 228 -5.45 13.16 13.47
N MET A 229 -4.88 12.20 12.75
CA MET A 229 -4.98 12.07 11.31
C MET A 229 -6.22 11.28 10.86
N CYS A 230 -6.97 10.69 11.80
CA CYS A 230 -8.17 9.91 11.52
C CYS A 230 -9.42 10.79 11.62
N LYS A 231 -10.30 10.72 10.62
CA LYS A 231 -11.63 11.34 10.67
C LYS A 231 -12.53 10.58 11.64
N ARG A 232 -13.56 11.28 12.16
CA ARG A 232 -14.62 10.61 12.92
C ARG A 232 -15.24 9.51 12.05
N SER A 233 -15.40 8.33 12.63
CA SER A 233 -16.04 7.21 11.98
C SER A 233 -17.17 6.67 12.85
N LEU A 234 -17.89 5.66 12.37
CA LEU A 234 -19.13 5.14 12.95
C LEU A 234 -19.02 4.69 14.43
N TYR A 235 -17.83 4.32 14.87
CA TYR A 235 -17.60 3.76 16.22
C TYR A 235 -16.76 4.68 17.12
N GLY A 236 -16.58 5.95 16.72
CA GLY A 236 -15.84 6.95 17.48
C GLY A 236 -14.49 7.31 16.87
N THR A 237 -13.85 8.31 17.48
CA THR A 237 -12.54 8.80 17.05
C THR A 237 -11.44 7.84 17.49
N GLY A 238 -10.55 7.44 16.57
CA GLY A 238 -9.43 6.55 16.86
C GLY A 238 -8.87 5.93 15.61
N ILE A 239 -7.85 5.09 15.77
CA ILE A 239 -7.23 4.31 14.72
C ILE A 239 -7.94 2.96 14.66
N TYR A 240 -8.43 2.59 13.47
CA TYR A 240 -9.17 1.37 13.24
C TYR A 240 -8.26 0.25 12.77
N PHE A 241 -8.44 -0.92 13.37
CA PHE A 241 -7.75 -2.16 12.99
C PHE A 241 -8.77 -3.28 12.84
N SER A 242 -8.38 -4.35 12.16
CA SER A 242 -9.17 -5.57 12.05
C SER A 242 -8.32 -6.81 12.27
N SER A 243 -8.92 -7.84 12.90
CA SER A 243 -8.35 -9.20 12.91
C SER A 243 -8.47 -9.89 11.56
N GLU A 244 -9.23 -9.33 10.61
CA GLU A 244 -9.45 -9.91 9.28
C GLU A 244 -8.75 -9.08 8.21
N LEU A 245 -7.85 -9.72 7.45
CA LEU A 245 -7.14 -9.09 6.35
C LEU A 245 -8.12 -8.62 5.25
N GLY A 246 -9.16 -9.41 4.98
CA GLY A 246 -10.20 -9.07 4.00
C GLY A 246 -11.01 -7.83 4.34
N VAL A 247 -11.11 -7.48 5.61
CA VAL A 247 -11.75 -6.24 6.09
C VAL A 247 -10.85 -5.03 5.86
N SER A 248 -9.53 -5.19 5.98
CA SER A 248 -8.56 -4.09 5.82
C SER A 248 -8.21 -3.78 4.37
N LEU A 249 -8.33 -4.76 3.45
CA LEU A 249 -7.97 -4.62 2.03
C LEU A 249 -8.70 -3.48 1.29
N PRO A 250 -10.03 -3.28 1.47
CA PRO A 250 -10.74 -2.17 0.82
C PRO A 250 -10.21 -0.77 1.19
N TYR A 251 -9.56 -0.63 2.35
CA TYR A 251 -8.94 0.62 2.79
C TYR A 251 -7.54 0.84 2.22
N SER A 252 -7.02 -0.14 1.49
CA SER A 252 -5.72 -0.10 0.82
C SER A 252 -5.89 -0.23 -0.70
N PRO A 253 -6.54 0.74 -1.36
CA PRO A 253 -6.70 0.69 -2.80
C PRO A 253 -5.32 0.69 -3.48
N VAL A 254 -5.26 0.12 -4.67
CA VAL A 254 -4.05 0.17 -5.49
C VAL A 254 -3.71 1.61 -5.80
N GLY A 255 -2.48 2.00 -5.48
CA GLY A 255 -1.93 3.32 -5.71
C GLY A 255 -0.72 3.27 -6.64
N TYR A 256 -0.38 4.43 -7.22
CA TYR A 256 0.85 4.58 -7.99
C TYR A 256 2.03 4.78 -7.04
N GLY A 257 3.00 3.88 -7.12
CA GLY A 257 4.28 3.99 -6.43
C GLY A 257 5.34 4.64 -7.32
N TRP A 258 6.32 3.85 -7.78
CA TRP A 258 7.41 4.33 -8.62
C TRP A 258 7.49 3.53 -9.93
N GLY A 259 7.61 4.25 -11.07
CA GLY A 259 7.67 3.62 -12.40
C GLY A 259 8.92 2.76 -12.64
N GLY A 260 10.03 3.04 -11.94
CA GLY A 260 11.27 2.26 -12.01
C GLY A 260 11.36 1.10 -11.02
N SER A 261 10.31 0.84 -10.24
CA SER A 261 10.29 -0.22 -9.23
C SER A 261 10.35 -1.61 -9.85
N MET A 262 11.18 -2.48 -9.27
CA MET A 262 11.24 -3.90 -9.61
C MET A 262 9.95 -4.67 -9.20
N HIS A 263 9.11 -4.05 -8.38
CA HIS A 263 7.84 -4.61 -7.92
C HIS A 263 6.64 -4.14 -8.72
N GLY A 264 6.89 -3.30 -9.76
CA GLY A 264 5.85 -2.65 -10.54
C GLY A 264 5.38 -1.33 -9.93
N SER A 265 4.71 -0.53 -10.77
CA SER A 265 4.28 0.81 -10.40
C SER A 265 2.94 0.84 -9.65
N GLN A 266 2.16 -0.24 -9.69
CA GLN A 266 0.82 -0.33 -9.09
C GLN A 266 0.88 -1.22 -7.86
N LEU A 267 0.83 -0.61 -6.68
CA LEU A 267 1.01 -1.27 -5.40
C LEU A 267 -0.16 -0.99 -4.46
N SER A 268 -0.46 -1.96 -3.59
CA SER A 268 -1.31 -1.78 -2.42
C SER A 268 -0.53 -2.24 -1.19
N CYS A 269 -0.70 -1.55 -0.06
CA CYS A 269 0.06 -1.82 1.15
C CYS A 269 -0.87 -1.88 2.37
N ILE A 270 -0.68 -2.87 3.22
CA ILE A 270 -1.36 -3.03 4.50
C ILE A 270 -0.32 -3.14 5.60
N ALA A 271 -0.54 -2.45 6.71
CA ALA A 271 0.28 -2.62 7.91
C ALA A 271 -0.27 -3.77 8.76
N LEU A 272 0.59 -4.71 9.15
CA LEU A 272 0.35 -5.64 10.24
C LEU A 272 0.97 -5.05 11.51
N CYS A 273 0.10 -4.68 12.43
CA CYS A 273 0.45 -3.95 13.64
C CYS A 273 0.37 -4.85 14.86
N GLU A 274 1.24 -4.61 15.82
CA GLU A 274 1.17 -5.15 17.17
C GLU A 274 0.50 -4.13 18.07
N LEU A 275 -0.53 -4.54 18.78
CA LEU A 275 -1.34 -3.73 19.68
C LEU A 275 -1.15 -4.22 21.11
N ILE A 276 -1.00 -3.31 22.07
CA ILE A 276 -1.02 -3.64 23.49
C ILE A 276 -2.46 -3.92 23.89
N ASN A 277 -2.69 -5.03 24.58
CA ASN A 277 -4.00 -5.37 25.14
C ASN A 277 -4.33 -4.51 26.36
N HIS A 278 -4.47 -3.21 26.14
CA HIS A 278 -4.76 -2.22 27.16
C HIS A 278 -6.27 -1.97 27.28
N PRO A 279 -6.82 -1.60 28.46
CA PRO A 279 -8.23 -1.22 28.62
C PRO A 279 -8.72 -0.14 27.64
N ASP A 280 -7.87 0.78 27.23
CA ASP A 280 -8.20 1.85 26.27
C ASP A 280 -8.37 1.34 24.81
N VAL A 281 -8.04 0.08 24.53
CA VAL A 281 -8.28 -0.53 23.24
C VAL A 281 -9.70 -1.09 23.21
N LYS A 282 -10.60 -0.43 22.50
CA LYS A 282 -11.98 -0.91 22.33
C LYS A 282 -12.02 -2.12 21.42
N ARG A 283 -12.79 -3.13 21.78
CA ARG A 283 -12.97 -4.39 21.03
C ARG A 283 -14.45 -4.73 20.90
N GLY A 284 -14.82 -5.30 19.78
CA GLY A 284 -16.18 -5.78 19.57
C GLY A 284 -16.52 -7.04 20.33
N ASP A 285 -15.53 -7.88 20.59
CA ASP A 285 -15.66 -9.20 21.24
C ASP A 285 -15.48 -9.19 22.77
N SER A 286 -15.21 -8.04 23.37
CA SER A 286 -15.07 -7.96 24.82
C SER A 286 -16.44 -7.89 25.51
N GLU A 287 -16.69 -8.80 26.46
CA GLU A 287 -17.83 -8.77 27.37
C GLU A 287 -17.75 -7.59 28.35
N ASP A 288 -16.60 -6.93 28.47
CA ASP A 288 -16.36 -5.77 29.31
C ASP A 288 -17.12 -4.55 28.78
N THR A 289 -18.32 -4.35 29.28
CA THR A 289 -19.15 -3.17 29.00
C THR A 289 -18.39 -1.87 29.30
N ALA A 290 -17.46 -1.88 30.29
CA ALA A 290 -16.64 -0.74 30.66
C ALA A 290 -15.67 -0.29 29.56
N ARG A 291 -15.11 -1.22 28.74
CA ARG A 291 -14.22 -0.90 27.62
C ARG A 291 -14.93 -0.24 26.46
N ASN A 292 -16.24 -0.48 26.32
CA ASN A 292 -17.06 0.03 25.22
C ASN A 292 -17.80 1.34 25.56
N THR A 293 -17.84 1.76 26.85
CA THR A 293 -18.65 2.89 27.32
C THR A 293 -17.90 4.22 27.45
N VAL A 294 -16.58 4.21 27.38
CA VAL A 294 -15.80 5.46 27.50
C VAL A 294 -15.60 6.07 26.13
N ILE A 295 -16.19 7.23 25.86
CA ILE A 295 -15.87 8.24 24.81
C ILE A 295 -16.96 8.45 23.73
N ASP A 296 -18.12 8.55 23.96
CA ASP A 296 -19.16 9.21 23.15
C ASP A 296 -20.47 8.43 23.18
N ALA A 297 -21.45 8.98 23.82
CA ALA A 297 -22.81 8.40 23.92
C ALA A 297 -23.50 8.24 22.53
N MET A 298 -22.86 8.74 21.46
CA MET A 298 -23.36 8.65 20.09
C MET A 298 -22.63 7.61 19.21
N SER A 299 -21.53 7.00 19.68
CA SER A 299 -20.83 5.98 18.92
C SER A 299 -21.37 4.60 19.23
N GLY A 300 -21.81 3.87 18.20
CA GLY A 300 -22.28 2.50 18.32
C GLY A 300 -21.20 1.55 18.89
N LYS A 301 -21.62 0.36 19.35
CA LYS A 301 -20.72 -0.70 19.80
C LYS A 301 -19.78 -1.10 18.66
N VAL A 302 -18.49 -1.22 18.94
CA VAL A 302 -17.50 -1.71 17.96
C VAL A 302 -17.88 -3.13 17.53
N PRO A 303 -17.99 -3.44 16.23
CA PRO A 303 -18.33 -4.79 15.77
C PRO A 303 -17.22 -5.79 16.09
N ASN A 304 -17.56 -7.07 16.17
CA ASN A 304 -16.59 -8.15 16.28
C ASN A 304 -15.58 -8.04 15.13
N LYS A 305 -14.32 -8.40 15.39
CA LYS A 305 -13.19 -8.34 14.47
C LYS A 305 -12.61 -6.94 14.22
N TYR A 306 -13.13 -5.90 14.90
CA TYR A 306 -12.55 -4.56 14.87
C TYR A 306 -11.91 -4.19 16.20
N TYR A 307 -10.85 -3.40 16.12
CA TYR A 307 -10.21 -2.76 17.25
C TYR A 307 -10.14 -1.26 17.00
N LEU A 308 -10.46 -0.46 18.01
CA LEU A 308 -10.36 0.99 17.96
C LEU A 308 -9.37 1.44 19.01
N VAL A 309 -8.29 2.09 18.59
CA VAL A 309 -7.21 2.54 19.45
C VAL A 309 -7.12 4.07 19.40
N VAL A 310 -7.25 4.69 20.57
CA VAL A 310 -7.16 6.16 20.71
C VAL A 310 -5.71 6.59 20.96
N ASN A 311 -4.99 5.85 21.79
CA ASN A 311 -3.61 6.18 22.13
C ASN A 311 -2.62 5.51 21.12
N SER A 312 -1.93 6.32 20.32
CA SER A 312 -0.96 5.86 19.32
C SER A 312 0.24 5.11 19.94
N ASP A 313 0.55 5.32 21.23
CA ASP A 313 1.64 4.61 21.90
C ASP A 313 1.32 3.13 22.16
N LEU A 314 0.05 2.73 22.04
CA LEU A 314 -0.40 1.34 22.15
C LEU A 314 -0.26 0.55 20.85
N VAL A 315 0.33 1.14 19.80
CA VAL A 315 0.43 0.54 18.46
C VAL A 315 1.85 0.56 17.96
N ARG A 316 2.29 -0.55 17.35
CA ARG A 316 3.54 -0.63 16.57
C ARG A 316 3.31 -1.35 15.25
N ILE A 317 3.83 -0.77 14.18
CA ILE A 317 3.88 -1.44 12.88
C ILE A 317 5.01 -2.44 12.93
N ARG A 318 4.72 -3.71 12.66
CA ARG A 318 5.73 -4.78 12.65
C ARG A 318 6.02 -5.30 11.26
N TYR A 319 5.01 -5.32 10.37
CA TYR A 319 5.18 -5.75 8.99
C TYR A 319 4.37 -4.90 8.02
N LEU A 320 4.84 -4.82 6.80
CA LEU A 320 4.11 -4.32 5.64
C LEU A 320 3.81 -5.49 4.72
N LEU A 321 2.55 -5.67 4.36
CA LEU A 321 2.07 -6.64 3.39
C LEU A 321 1.81 -5.89 2.09
N VAL A 322 2.56 -6.23 1.04
CA VAL A 322 2.51 -5.52 -0.25
C VAL A 322 1.93 -6.42 -1.32
N TYR A 323 0.97 -5.88 -2.06
CA TYR A 323 0.34 -6.48 -3.23
C TYR A 323 0.74 -5.69 -4.47
N SER A 324 1.18 -6.41 -5.51
CA SER A 324 1.54 -5.84 -6.80
C SER A 324 0.63 -6.40 -7.90
N GLN A 325 0.09 -5.53 -8.74
CA GLN A 325 -0.75 -5.97 -9.87
C GLN A 325 0.06 -6.69 -10.94
N GLU A 326 1.33 -6.39 -11.12
CA GLU A 326 2.16 -7.05 -12.13
C GLU A 326 2.40 -8.53 -11.81
N PHE A 327 2.57 -8.87 -10.53
CA PHE A 327 2.66 -10.27 -10.09
C PHE A 327 1.33 -11.02 -10.27
N SER A 328 0.19 -10.33 -10.16
CA SER A 328 -1.13 -10.93 -10.41
C SER A 328 -1.34 -11.23 -11.89
N SER A 329 -0.82 -10.37 -12.79
CA SER A 329 -0.95 -10.55 -14.23
C SER A 329 -0.06 -11.68 -14.79
N SER A 330 1.05 -12.01 -14.13
CA SER A 330 1.91 -13.12 -14.55
C SER A 330 1.30 -14.49 -14.25
N ARG A 331 0.46 -14.62 -13.22
CA ARG A 331 -0.32 -15.85 -12.96
C ARG A 331 -1.50 -16.03 -13.93
N HIS A 332 -1.98 -14.95 -14.57
CA HIS A 332 -3.06 -14.99 -15.55
C HIS A 332 -2.60 -14.92 -17.00
N LYS A 333 -1.29 -15.03 -17.29
CA LYS A 333 -0.79 -15.05 -18.68
C LYS A 333 -1.09 -16.34 -19.44
N GLU A 334 -1.64 -17.36 -18.80
CA GLU A 334 -2.10 -18.58 -19.51
C GLU A 334 -3.45 -18.42 -20.25
N GLY A 335 -4.08 -17.25 -20.23
CA GLY A 335 -5.40 -17.03 -20.85
C GLY A 335 -5.51 -15.80 -21.76
N ARG A 336 -4.40 -15.18 -22.23
CA ARG A 336 -4.45 -14.07 -23.20
C ARG A 336 -4.57 -14.57 -24.64
N GLY A 337 -5.54 -15.46 -24.91
CA GLY A 337 -6.00 -15.79 -26.25
C GLY A 337 -7.05 -14.78 -26.73
N LEU A 338 -7.28 -14.73 -28.05
CA LEU A 338 -8.32 -13.95 -28.72
C LEU A 338 -9.68 -13.98 -27.99
N VAL A 339 -10.00 -15.10 -27.32
CA VAL A 339 -11.23 -15.29 -26.56
C VAL A 339 -11.36 -14.33 -25.35
N ALA A 340 -10.25 -14.05 -24.64
CA ALA A 340 -10.27 -13.11 -23.53
C ALA A 340 -10.42 -11.64 -24.00
N TRP A 341 -9.83 -11.33 -25.16
CA TRP A 341 -10.01 -10.03 -25.81
C TRP A 341 -11.47 -9.81 -26.23
N PHE A 342 -12.12 -10.81 -26.84
CA PHE A 342 -13.54 -10.76 -27.23
C PHE A 342 -14.48 -10.62 -26.02
N ARG A 343 -14.18 -11.29 -24.90
CA ARG A 343 -14.97 -11.14 -23.67
C ARG A 343 -14.87 -9.74 -23.04
N ARG A 344 -13.73 -9.06 -23.21
CA ARG A 344 -13.50 -7.71 -22.65
C ARG A 344 -14.19 -6.62 -23.50
N HIS A 345 -14.31 -6.85 -24.82
CA HIS A 345 -14.86 -5.89 -25.77
C HIS A 345 -16.19 -6.38 -26.38
N LYS A 346 -17.19 -6.64 -25.54
CA LYS A 346 -18.48 -7.22 -25.95
C LYS A 346 -19.14 -6.48 -27.11
N LEU A 347 -19.22 -5.14 -27.08
CA LEU A 347 -19.80 -4.32 -28.15
C LEU A 347 -19.01 -4.48 -29.46
N LEU A 348 -17.70 -4.43 -29.41
CA LEU A 348 -16.84 -4.59 -30.59
C LEU A 348 -16.97 -5.99 -31.19
N THR A 349 -17.12 -7.01 -30.34
CA THR A 349 -17.36 -8.39 -30.77
C THR A 349 -18.69 -8.54 -31.47
N PHE A 350 -19.75 -7.90 -30.97
CA PHE A 350 -21.05 -7.89 -31.65
C PHE A 350 -20.99 -7.17 -32.99
N VAL A 351 -20.33 -6.02 -33.09
CA VAL A 351 -20.15 -5.27 -34.35
C VAL A 351 -19.36 -6.10 -35.37
N LEU A 352 -18.25 -6.71 -34.94
CA LEU A 352 -17.45 -7.58 -35.82
C LEU A 352 -18.24 -8.80 -36.32
N GLY A 353 -18.98 -9.45 -35.42
CA GLY A 353 -19.88 -10.56 -35.76
C GLY A 353 -20.95 -10.14 -36.77
N TYR A 354 -21.54 -8.96 -36.59
CA TYR A 354 -22.52 -8.40 -37.51
C TYR A 354 -21.93 -8.08 -38.87
N VAL A 355 -20.73 -7.49 -38.92
CA VAL A 355 -20.00 -7.22 -40.20
C VAL A 355 -19.69 -8.52 -40.94
N VAL A 356 -19.22 -9.56 -40.22
CA VAL A 356 -18.95 -10.88 -40.81
C VAL A 356 -20.24 -11.50 -41.38
N LEU A 357 -21.36 -11.37 -40.66
CA LEU A 357 -22.67 -11.87 -41.07
C LEU A 357 -23.15 -11.14 -42.35
N LEU A 358 -23.04 -9.82 -42.39
CA LEU A 358 -23.39 -9.04 -43.59
C LEU A 358 -22.48 -9.38 -44.78
N ALA A 359 -21.19 -9.54 -44.54
CA ALA A 359 -20.22 -9.95 -45.57
C ALA A 359 -20.57 -11.36 -46.11
N SER A 360 -20.93 -12.31 -45.22
CA SER A 360 -21.31 -13.66 -45.64
C SER A 360 -22.59 -13.67 -46.47
N VAL A 361 -23.60 -12.89 -46.08
CA VAL A 361 -24.86 -12.73 -46.85
C VAL A 361 -24.57 -12.04 -48.20
N GLY A 362 -23.73 -10.99 -48.21
CA GLY A 362 -23.34 -10.30 -49.43
C GLY A 362 -22.56 -11.20 -50.40
N LEU A 363 -21.69 -12.06 -49.88
CA LEU A 363 -20.91 -13.00 -50.67
C LEU A 363 -21.78 -14.13 -51.28
N THR A 364 -22.78 -14.64 -50.55
CA THR A 364 -23.68 -15.68 -51.04
C THR A 364 -24.63 -15.20 -52.14
N HIS A 365 -24.92 -13.89 -52.19
CA HIS A 365 -25.75 -13.29 -53.25
C HIS A 365 -24.96 -12.71 -54.43
N ASN A 366 -23.62 -12.78 -54.41
CA ASN A 366 -22.78 -12.23 -55.44
C ASN A 366 -22.48 -13.26 -56.54
N LYS A 367 -23.02 -13.07 -57.75
CA LYS A 367 -22.83 -13.95 -58.90
C LYS A 367 -21.36 -14.21 -59.26
N TYR A 368 -20.47 -13.28 -58.97
CA TYR A 368 -19.02 -13.44 -59.18
C TYR A 368 -18.40 -14.44 -58.21
N VAL A 369 -18.81 -14.42 -56.92
CA VAL A 369 -18.30 -15.34 -55.93
C VAL A 369 -18.78 -16.78 -56.23
N GLU A 370 -20.03 -16.95 -56.63
CA GLU A 370 -20.58 -18.23 -57.06
C GLU A 370 -19.78 -18.83 -58.23
N LYS A 371 -19.41 -18.00 -59.20
CA LYS A 371 -18.58 -18.43 -60.34
C LYS A 371 -17.18 -18.85 -59.91
N TYR A 372 -16.53 -18.11 -58.99
CA TYR A 372 -15.20 -18.46 -58.49
C TYR A 372 -15.23 -19.69 -57.58
N CYS A 373 -16.24 -19.88 -56.77
CA CYS A 373 -16.43 -21.09 -55.96
C CYS A 373 -16.62 -22.34 -56.81
N ARG A 374 -17.40 -22.26 -57.91
CA ARG A 374 -17.56 -23.38 -58.86
C ARG A 374 -16.24 -23.73 -59.56
N LEU A 375 -15.47 -22.73 -59.99
CA LEU A 375 -14.15 -22.93 -60.58
C LEU A 375 -13.14 -23.52 -59.62
N PHE A 376 -13.20 -23.15 -58.34
CA PHE A 376 -12.32 -23.67 -57.28
C PHE A 376 -12.67 -25.14 -56.96
N ILE A 377 -13.97 -25.49 -56.82
CA ILE A 377 -14.43 -26.85 -56.59
C ILE A 377 -14.02 -27.77 -57.76
N GLN A 378 -14.13 -27.27 -59.04
CA GLN A 378 -13.69 -28.00 -60.21
C GLN A 378 -12.16 -28.23 -60.24
N LYS A 379 -11.38 -27.30 -59.68
CA LYS A 379 -9.90 -27.39 -59.63
C LYS A 379 -9.37 -28.27 -58.50
N VAL A 380 -10.13 -28.43 -57.39
CA VAL A 380 -9.72 -29.19 -56.22
C VAL A 380 -10.18 -30.68 -56.27
N GLY A 381 -10.96 -31.08 -57.32
CA GLY A 381 -11.17 -32.49 -57.61
C GLY A 381 -12.06 -33.23 -56.60
N PHE A 382 -13.00 -32.60 -55.97
CA PHE A 382 -14.08 -33.29 -55.29
C PHE A 382 -15.17 -33.68 -56.30
N GLN A 383 -15.11 -34.96 -56.77
CA GLN A 383 -16.24 -35.62 -57.37
C GLN A 383 -17.27 -36.01 -56.31
#